data_dbc2e8f21197ad94f579ee33bace9cc8
#
_entry.id   dbc2e8f21197ad94f579ee33bace9cc8
#
_cell.length_a   1.000
_cell.length_b   1.000
_cell.length_c   1.000
_cell.angle_alpha   90.00
_cell.angle_beta   90.00
_cell.angle_gamma   90.00
#
_symmetry.space_group_name_H-M   'P 1'
#
loop_
_entity.id
_entity.type
_entity.pdbx_description
1 polymer ?
#
loop_
_entity_poly.entity_id
_entity_poly.type
_entity_poly.pdbx_seq_one_letter_code
_entity_poly.pdbx_strand_id
1 'polypeptide(L)'
;MIVPIYKKKDKLDCSNYRGISLLSLAGKVFCSILHKRMQTHTEQILSEAQAGFRPRRSTIDQLFTLRQIFEKYNEKRKPLYCCYIDYQKAFDTVWQEGLWQAMHHLGYPSKIIDLLKTLYGVSQSAVRVNGEITSWFATKTGVRQGCILSPQLFNILLELVLRLAIEDEQIGATVNGQIINSLRFADDIVLLAETEEDLQTLVSKVDTVSKKFGLTINIKKTEVQVISREKIKTVIKIDGKPLEQVEKFIYLGGVISETPSSENNIKRRVGLAMSAMQKLNTIWKSKDIRNSTKIELYRVLILSIVTYGAETWTLKKADEQRLRVFEMACLRKILGVTRKDRLRNTKIRDLLHYHIDLPTSIMTKKLKYFGHVKRMSNERYPKILLEGNIKGNRPRGRPEKRWLEDIKQWCDDMDIPSVAEAGHLACDREPWRLLVVGKPSPGPTSGRL
;
A
#
# COMPACT_ATOMS: atom_id res chain seq x y z
N MET A 1 23.90 8.71 -16.40
CA MET A 1 23.01 9.60 -17.20
C MET A 1 21.65 9.64 -16.53
N ILE A 2 21.05 10.83 -16.39
CA ILE A 2 19.74 11.06 -15.79
C ILE A 2 18.74 11.45 -16.87
N VAL A 3 17.56 10.80 -16.88
CA VAL A 3 16.45 11.15 -17.76
C VAL A 3 15.32 11.74 -16.90
N PRO A 4 14.91 13.01 -17.15
CA PRO A 4 13.82 13.63 -16.42
C PRO A 4 12.47 13.09 -16.91
N ILE A 5 11.67 12.56 -16.00
CA ILE A 5 10.29 12.13 -16.25
C ILE A 5 9.33 13.15 -15.65
N TYR A 6 8.50 13.76 -16.50
CA TYR A 6 7.49 14.72 -16.07
C TYR A 6 6.43 14.07 -15.18
N LYS A 7 6.12 14.71 -14.05
CA LYS A 7 5.11 14.25 -13.08
C LYS A 7 3.75 14.95 -13.30
N LYS A 8 3.71 16.26 -13.10
CA LYS A 8 2.49 17.10 -13.15
C LYS A 8 2.82 18.57 -12.96
N LYS A 9 1.85 19.46 -13.15
CA LYS A 9 1.90 20.92 -12.98
C LYS A 9 2.62 21.61 -14.13
N ASP A 10 3.43 22.63 -13.88
CA ASP A 10 4.16 23.38 -14.88
C ASP A 10 5.34 22.58 -15.43
N LYS A 11 5.43 22.49 -16.77
CA LYS A 11 6.53 21.80 -17.46
C LYS A 11 7.84 22.60 -17.46
N LEU A 12 7.78 23.90 -17.18
CA LEU A 12 8.96 24.77 -17.11
C LEU A 12 9.66 24.67 -15.74
N ASP A 13 8.99 24.14 -14.71
CA ASP A 13 9.57 23.96 -13.38
C ASP A 13 10.22 22.57 -13.27
N CYS A 14 11.56 22.54 -13.12
CA CYS A 14 12.34 21.33 -12.92
C CYS A 14 11.91 20.50 -11.70
N SER A 15 11.31 21.12 -10.68
CA SER A 15 10.81 20.42 -9.50
C SER A 15 9.65 19.45 -9.82
N ASN A 16 8.99 19.64 -10.94
CA ASN A 16 7.89 18.81 -11.43
C ASN A 16 8.36 17.58 -12.22
N TYR A 17 9.67 17.33 -12.24
CA TYR A 17 10.26 16.15 -12.89
C TYR A 17 10.84 15.19 -11.85
N ARG A 18 10.94 13.92 -12.23
CA ARG A 18 11.68 12.88 -11.51
C ARG A 18 12.88 12.46 -12.34
N GLY A 19 14.08 12.62 -11.80
CA GLY A 19 15.31 12.18 -12.45
C GLY A 19 15.50 10.67 -12.31
N ILE A 20 15.47 9.92 -13.42
CA ILE A 20 15.76 8.49 -13.41
C ILE A 20 17.17 8.25 -13.91
N SER A 21 18.01 7.64 -13.08
CA SER A 21 19.39 7.30 -13.40
C SER A 21 19.46 6.04 -14.25
N LEU A 22 20.00 6.17 -15.47
CA LEU A 22 20.29 5.05 -16.35
C LEU A 22 21.73 4.60 -16.09
N LEU A 23 21.88 3.38 -15.59
CA LEU A 23 23.19 2.73 -15.36
C LEU A 23 23.61 1.90 -16.57
N SER A 24 24.92 1.75 -16.78
CA SER A 24 25.46 0.77 -17.72
C SER A 24 25.05 -0.66 -17.33
N LEU A 25 25.09 -1.58 -18.27
CA LEU A 25 24.77 -2.98 -18.01
C LEU A 25 25.70 -3.58 -16.94
N ALA A 26 27.00 -3.34 -17.07
CA ALA A 26 27.98 -3.77 -16.08
C ALA A 26 27.69 -3.20 -14.68
N GLY A 27 27.35 -1.90 -14.61
CA GLY A 27 26.96 -1.25 -13.35
C GLY A 27 25.69 -1.87 -12.75
N LYS A 28 24.70 -2.23 -13.55
CA LYS A 28 23.48 -2.93 -13.05
C LYS A 28 23.81 -4.31 -12.49
N VAL A 29 24.67 -5.09 -13.18
CA VAL A 29 25.10 -6.42 -12.71
C VAL A 29 25.86 -6.29 -11.38
N PHE A 30 26.80 -5.37 -11.29
CA PHE A 30 27.57 -5.12 -10.08
C PHE A 30 26.67 -4.72 -8.89
N CYS A 31 25.77 -3.75 -9.12
CA CYS A 31 24.79 -3.34 -8.10
C CYS A 31 23.87 -4.50 -7.68
N SER A 32 23.48 -5.39 -8.61
CA SER A 32 22.68 -6.57 -8.30
C SER A 32 23.41 -7.59 -7.43
N ILE A 33 24.71 -7.77 -7.65
CA ILE A 33 25.56 -8.64 -6.81
C ILE A 33 25.67 -8.08 -5.39
N LEU A 34 25.95 -6.78 -5.25
CA LEU A 34 26.02 -6.12 -3.94
C LEU A 34 24.67 -6.20 -3.23
N HIS A 35 23.57 -5.89 -3.92
CA HIS A 35 22.24 -6.01 -3.36
C HIS A 35 21.95 -7.39 -2.77
N LYS A 36 22.24 -8.46 -3.52
CA LYS A 36 22.05 -9.84 -3.06
C LYS A 36 22.90 -10.18 -1.85
N ARG A 37 24.17 -9.72 -1.82
CA ARG A 37 25.09 -9.96 -0.68
C ARG A 37 24.64 -9.25 0.59
N MET A 38 24.05 -8.07 0.46
CA MET A 38 23.54 -7.28 1.59
C MET A 38 22.17 -7.78 2.07
N GLN A 39 21.37 -8.41 1.21
CA GLN A 39 19.95 -8.68 1.44
C GLN A 39 19.68 -9.48 2.73
N THR A 40 20.42 -10.54 3.00
CA THR A 40 20.21 -11.38 4.20
C THR A 40 20.41 -10.57 5.48
N HIS A 41 21.50 -9.81 5.56
CA HIS A 41 21.79 -8.95 6.72
C HIS A 41 20.74 -7.84 6.83
N THR A 42 20.38 -7.19 5.70
CA THR A 42 19.33 -6.15 5.68
C THR A 42 18.00 -6.68 6.22
N GLU A 43 17.58 -7.90 5.84
CA GLU A 43 16.32 -8.48 6.34
C GLU A 43 16.33 -8.76 7.85
N GLN A 44 17.48 -9.02 8.42
CA GLN A 44 17.63 -9.25 9.87
C GLN A 44 17.54 -7.96 10.68
N ILE A 45 18.04 -6.84 10.13
CA ILE A 45 18.10 -5.57 10.85
C ILE A 45 16.85 -4.69 10.67
N LEU A 46 16.14 -4.81 9.54
CA LEU A 46 14.97 -3.97 9.29
C LEU A 46 13.80 -4.36 10.20
N SER A 47 13.23 -3.36 10.88
CA SER A 47 12.02 -3.48 11.68
C SER A 47 10.86 -4.10 10.89
N GLU A 48 9.96 -4.81 11.57
CA GLU A 48 8.70 -5.32 10.99
C GLU A 48 7.82 -4.18 10.42
N ALA A 49 7.95 -2.98 10.96
CA ALA A 49 7.25 -1.79 10.49
C ALA A 49 7.57 -1.44 9.02
N GLN A 50 8.80 -1.73 8.54
CA GLN A 50 9.21 -1.44 7.16
C GLN A 50 8.78 -2.56 6.22
N ALA A 51 7.93 -2.22 5.23
CA ALA A 51 7.49 -3.16 4.19
C ALA A 51 7.96 -2.77 2.78
N GLY A 52 8.44 -1.54 2.58
CA GLY A 52 8.87 -1.06 1.26
C GLY A 52 10.14 -1.76 0.79
N PHE A 53 10.14 -2.20 -0.48
CA PHE A 53 11.29 -2.82 -1.14
C PHE A 53 11.88 -4.06 -0.43
N ARG A 54 11.07 -4.76 0.34
CA ARG A 54 11.44 -6.00 1.02
C ARG A 54 10.76 -7.21 0.39
N PRO A 55 11.42 -8.38 0.33
CA PRO A 55 10.81 -9.61 -0.15
C PRO A 55 9.67 -10.05 0.79
N ARG A 56 8.63 -10.62 0.21
CA ARG A 56 7.45 -11.13 0.94
C ARG A 56 6.72 -10.08 1.78
N ARG A 57 6.84 -8.80 1.41
CA ARG A 57 6.11 -7.67 1.97
C ARG A 57 5.37 -6.96 0.84
N SER A 58 4.24 -6.37 1.14
CA SER A 58 3.42 -5.71 0.12
C SER A 58 2.73 -4.46 0.64
N THR A 59 2.29 -3.60 -0.27
CA THR A 59 1.40 -2.46 0.06
C THR A 59 0.09 -2.94 0.68
N ILE A 60 -0.37 -4.15 0.32
CA ILE A 60 -1.59 -4.75 0.87
C ILE A 60 -1.42 -5.07 2.35
N ASP A 61 -0.24 -5.56 2.77
CA ASP A 61 0.05 -5.84 4.18
C ASP A 61 -0.05 -4.56 5.02
N GLN A 62 0.51 -3.45 4.53
CA GLN A 62 0.45 -2.16 5.24
C GLN A 62 -0.98 -1.59 5.27
N LEU A 63 -1.70 -1.64 4.15
CA LEU A 63 -3.10 -1.22 4.09
C LEU A 63 -3.99 -2.07 5.00
N PHE A 64 -3.77 -3.37 5.04
CA PHE A 64 -4.51 -4.28 5.91
C PHE A 64 -4.21 -3.98 7.38
N THR A 65 -2.93 -3.87 7.73
CA THR A 65 -2.46 -3.53 9.08
C THR A 65 -3.12 -2.25 9.57
N LEU A 66 -3.01 -1.16 8.81
CA LEU A 66 -3.59 0.14 9.20
C LEU A 66 -5.12 0.06 9.35
N ARG A 67 -5.81 -0.61 8.42
CA ARG A 67 -7.28 -0.78 8.49
C ARG A 67 -7.72 -1.64 9.67
N GLN A 68 -6.97 -2.69 10.00
CA GLN A 68 -7.27 -3.53 11.16
C GLN A 68 -7.06 -2.80 12.48
N ILE A 69 -6.02 -1.95 12.58
CA ILE A 69 -5.84 -1.07 13.74
C ILE A 69 -7.08 -0.15 13.87
N PHE A 70 -7.48 0.52 12.79
CA PHE A 70 -8.64 1.44 12.79
C PHE A 70 -9.95 0.73 13.14
N GLU A 71 -10.19 -0.45 12.57
CA GLU A 71 -11.37 -1.27 12.86
C GLU A 71 -11.46 -1.60 14.35
N LYS A 72 -10.33 -2.01 14.96
CA LYS A 72 -10.27 -2.40 16.38
C LYS A 72 -10.41 -1.20 17.31
N TYR A 73 -9.77 -0.04 17.02
CA TYR A 73 -9.89 1.18 17.84
C TYR A 73 -11.31 1.73 17.77
N ASN A 74 -11.93 1.77 16.59
CA ASN A 74 -13.31 2.17 16.42
C ASN A 74 -14.31 1.23 17.13
N GLU A 75 -14.05 -0.09 17.15
CA GLU A 75 -14.86 -1.07 17.89
C GLU A 75 -14.86 -0.78 19.40
N LYS A 76 -13.73 -0.31 19.93
CA LYS A 76 -13.59 0.04 21.36
C LYS A 76 -13.92 1.50 21.68
N ARG A 77 -14.29 2.30 20.68
CA ARG A 77 -14.53 3.77 20.77
C ARG A 77 -13.32 4.53 21.33
N LYS A 78 -12.13 4.04 21.07
CA LYS A 78 -10.88 4.71 21.41
C LYS A 78 -10.44 5.59 20.25
N PRO A 79 -10.01 6.84 20.50
CA PRO A 79 -9.38 7.65 19.45
C PRO A 79 -8.02 7.06 19.08
N LEU A 80 -7.62 7.27 17.84
CA LEU A 80 -6.28 6.98 17.36
C LEU A 80 -5.82 8.16 16.51
N TYR A 81 -4.64 8.67 16.82
CA TYR A 81 -4.03 9.80 16.13
C TYR A 81 -2.97 9.29 15.17
N CYS A 82 -3.03 9.74 13.93
CA CYS A 82 -2.14 9.32 12.86
C CYS A 82 -1.48 10.53 12.21
N CYS A 83 -0.17 10.45 11.95
CA CYS A 83 0.55 11.42 11.15
C CYS A 83 1.18 10.73 9.94
N TYR A 84 0.82 11.18 8.74
CA TYR A 84 1.36 10.69 7.47
C TYR A 84 2.51 11.60 7.05
N ILE A 85 3.74 11.10 7.17
CA ILE A 85 4.96 11.87 6.88
C ILE A 85 5.35 11.71 5.41
N ASP A 86 5.59 12.83 4.72
CA ASP A 86 6.18 12.91 3.38
C ASP A 86 7.54 13.62 3.48
N TYR A 87 8.62 12.98 3.03
CA TYR A 87 9.92 13.62 2.97
C TYR A 87 10.11 14.42 1.68
N GLN A 88 10.86 15.54 1.76
CA GLN A 88 11.22 16.33 0.58
C GLN A 88 12.28 15.61 -0.22
N LYS A 89 11.94 15.14 -1.45
CA LYS A 89 12.89 14.50 -2.37
C LYS A 89 13.77 13.43 -1.68
N ALA A 90 13.17 12.57 -0.86
CA ALA A 90 13.83 11.62 0.03
C ALA A 90 15.08 10.93 -0.55
N PHE A 91 15.00 10.41 -1.78
CA PHE A 91 16.12 9.76 -2.46
C PHE A 91 17.24 10.72 -2.91
N ASP A 92 16.90 11.97 -3.20
CA ASP A 92 17.85 12.96 -3.74
C ASP A 92 18.59 13.68 -2.61
N THR A 93 18.07 13.66 -1.37
CA THR A 93 18.63 14.39 -0.21
C THR A 93 19.43 13.51 0.75
N VAL A 94 19.52 12.21 0.53
CA VAL A 94 20.31 11.29 1.38
C VAL A 94 21.71 11.82 1.59
N TRP A 95 22.09 12.06 2.82
CA TRP A 95 23.47 12.38 3.19
C TRP A 95 24.32 11.11 3.14
N GLN A 96 25.21 11.02 2.14
CA GLN A 96 25.97 9.80 1.87
C GLN A 96 26.89 9.41 3.03
N GLU A 97 27.59 10.38 3.66
CA GLU A 97 28.46 10.06 4.80
C GLU A 97 27.64 9.55 6.00
N GLY A 98 26.49 10.15 6.27
CA GLY A 98 25.53 9.64 7.28
C GLY A 98 25.03 8.23 6.96
N LEU A 99 24.82 7.90 5.68
CA LEU A 99 24.46 6.55 5.26
C LEU A 99 25.57 5.54 5.56
N TRP A 100 26.86 5.92 5.31
CA TRP A 100 27.98 5.02 5.63
C TRP A 100 28.15 4.82 7.14
N GLN A 101 27.95 5.86 7.93
CA GLN A 101 27.92 5.75 9.40
C GLN A 101 26.76 4.86 9.86
N ALA A 102 25.56 5.01 9.27
CA ALA A 102 24.43 4.16 9.56
C ALA A 102 24.73 2.67 9.26
N MET A 103 25.37 2.39 8.13
CA MET A 103 25.77 1.02 7.78
C MET A 103 26.76 0.44 8.77
N HIS A 104 27.76 1.22 9.21
CA HIS A 104 28.70 0.79 10.25
C HIS A 104 27.97 0.49 11.57
N HIS A 105 27.10 1.39 12.00
CA HIS A 105 26.33 1.22 13.24
C HIS A 105 25.43 -0.02 13.21
N LEU A 106 24.87 -0.31 12.04
CA LEU A 106 23.98 -1.48 11.82
C LEU A 106 24.76 -2.76 11.47
N GLY A 107 26.08 -2.78 11.63
CA GLY A 107 26.94 -3.99 11.55
C GLY A 107 27.21 -4.48 10.13
N TYR A 108 27.15 -3.62 9.11
CA TYR A 108 27.58 -4.02 7.76
C TYR A 108 29.12 -4.17 7.68
N PRO A 109 29.61 -5.19 6.94
CA PRO A 109 31.07 -5.38 6.76
C PRO A 109 31.71 -4.16 6.10
N SER A 110 32.87 -3.69 6.66
CA SER A 110 33.61 -2.53 6.16
C SER A 110 33.91 -2.64 4.66
N LYS A 111 34.28 -3.83 4.19
CA LYS A 111 34.54 -4.08 2.76
C LYS A 111 33.36 -3.72 1.85
N ILE A 112 32.11 -3.98 2.27
CA ILE A 112 30.92 -3.61 1.50
C ILE A 112 30.74 -2.09 1.52
N ILE A 113 30.95 -1.46 2.66
CA ILE A 113 30.84 0.00 2.81
C ILE A 113 31.85 0.70 1.93
N ASP A 114 33.11 0.24 1.91
CA ASP A 114 34.18 0.81 1.10
C ASP A 114 33.91 0.67 -0.40
N LEU A 115 33.36 -0.48 -0.83
CA LEU A 115 32.95 -0.66 -2.21
C LEU A 115 31.83 0.33 -2.59
N LEU A 116 30.87 0.57 -1.70
CA LEU A 116 29.80 1.54 -1.93
C LEU A 116 30.34 2.98 -1.93
N LYS A 117 31.23 3.35 -0.99
CA LYS A 117 31.92 4.64 -0.97
C LYS A 117 32.64 4.90 -2.29
N THR A 118 33.40 3.93 -2.77
CA THR A 118 34.08 4.03 -4.07
C THR A 118 33.09 4.19 -5.22
N LEU A 119 32.02 3.38 -5.26
CA LEU A 119 30.98 3.44 -6.30
C LEU A 119 30.30 4.81 -6.37
N TYR A 120 30.06 5.45 -5.22
CA TYR A 120 29.41 6.75 -5.14
C TYR A 120 30.40 7.91 -5.29
N GLY A 121 31.63 7.81 -4.77
CA GLY A 121 32.63 8.86 -4.75
C GLY A 121 33.18 9.23 -6.14
N VAL A 122 33.36 8.23 -7.03
CA VAL A 122 33.82 8.47 -8.41
C VAL A 122 32.67 8.75 -9.40
N SER A 123 31.42 8.82 -8.90
CA SER A 123 30.27 8.91 -9.78
C SER A 123 30.01 10.32 -10.29
N GLN A 124 29.85 10.44 -11.59
CA GLN A 124 29.38 11.66 -12.24
C GLN A 124 28.02 11.42 -12.88
N SER A 125 27.24 12.48 -13.02
CA SER A 125 25.92 12.49 -13.64
C SER A 125 25.87 13.51 -14.76
N ALA A 126 25.07 13.22 -15.80
CA ALA A 126 24.70 14.17 -16.83
C ALA A 126 23.22 14.00 -17.12
N VAL A 127 22.51 15.06 -17.45
CA VAL A 127 21.07 15.04 -17.74
C VAL A 127 20.86 14.99 -19.26
N ARG A 128 19.98 14.11 -19.72
CA ARG A 128 19.58 14.01 -21.12
C ARG A 128 18.19 14.62 -21.32
N VAL A 129 18.12 15.68 -22.13
CA VAL A 129 16.87 16.39 -22.48
C VAL A 129 16.80 16.53 -24.00
N ASN A 130 15.71 16.12 -24.62
CA ASN A 130 15.47 16.21 -26.06
C ASN A 130 16.59 15.65 -26.95
N GLY A 131 17.30 14.62 -26.48
CA GLY A 131 18.42 14.00 -27.20
C GLY A 131 19.81 14.56 -26.87
N GLU A 132 19.89 15.77 -26.33
CA GLU A 132 21.13 16.42 -25.89
C GLU A 132 21.52 16.00 -24.46
N ILE A 133 22.81 16.00 -24.19
CA ILE A 133 23.40 15.63 -22.89
C ILE A 133 24.14 16.85 -22.34
N THR A 134 23.85 17.22 -21.07
CA THR A 134 24.57 18.28 -20.38
C THR A 134 26.02 17.89 -20.10
N SER A 135 26.84 18.86 -19.67
CA SER A 135 28.13 18.56 -19.05
C SER A 135 27.99 17.62 -17.85
N TRP A 136 29.04 16.81 -17.62
CA TRP A 136 29.09 15.90 -16.46
C TRP A 136 29.36 16.68 -15.19
N PHE A 137 28.65 16.32 -14.11
CA PHE A 137 28.80 16.93 -12.78
C PHE A 137 28.87 15.86 -11.67
N ALA A 138 29.59 16.16 -10.61
CA ALA A 138 29.70 15.27 -9.44
C ALA A 138 28.42 15.29 -8.62
N THR A 139 27.98 14.11 -8.16
CA THR A 139 26.78 13.96 -7.32
C THR A 139 27.24 13.63 -5.89
N LYS A 140 27.19 14.63 -4.98
CA LYS A 140 27.69 14.52 -3.59
C LYS A 140 26.61 14.09 -2.59
N THR A 141 25.34 14.13 -2.98
CA THR A 141 24.18 13.79 -2.15
C THR A 141 23.23 12.89 -2.91
N GLY A 142 22.36 12.22 -2.18
CA GLY A 142 21.32 11.36 -2.74
C GLY A 142 21.79 9.94 -3.09
N VAL A 143 20.80 9.10 -3.37
CA VAL A 143 20.96 7.76 -3.94
C VAL A 143 20.29 7.71 -5.30
N ARG A 144 20.85 6.96 -6.25
CA ARG A 144 20.47 6.98 -7.67
C ARG A 144 19.05 6.39 -7.89
N GLN A 145 18.08 7.22 -8.22
CA GLN A 145 16.73 6.72 -8.58
C GLN A 145 16.80 5.85 -9.83
N GLY A 146 16.39 4.58 -9.73
CA GLY A 146 16.49 3.58 -10.81
C GLY A 146 17.62 2.57 -10.62
N CYS A 147 18.47 2.71 -9.62
CA CYS A 147 19.42 1.69 -9.20
C CYS A 147 18.76 0.69 -8.23
N ILE A 148 19.06 -0.59 -8.39
CA ILE A 148 18.51 -1.66 -7.51
C ILE A 148 18.98 -1.53 -6.06
N LEU A 149 20.16 -0.93 -5.81
CA LEU A 149 20.69 -0.71 -4.46
C LEU A 149 19.98 0.43 -3.72
N SER A 150 19.54 1.46 -4.44
CA SER A 150 19.08 2.71 -3.82
C SER A 150 17.91 2.55 -2.86
N PRO A 151 16.89 1.72 -3.14
CA PRO A 151 15.81 1.46 -2.18
C PRO A 151 16.31 0.81 -0.89
N GLN A 152 17.25 -0.13 -1.00
CA GLN A 152 17.84 -0.82 0.14
C GLN A 152 18.70 0.13 0.99
N LEU A 153 19.54 0.95 0.36
CA LEU A 153 20.38 1.95 1.04
C LEU A 153 19.52 3.00 1.75
N PHE A 154 18.43 3.45 1.11
CA PHE A 154 17.48 4.37 1.72
C PHE A 154 16.82 3.74 2.96
N ASN A 155 16.35 2.49 2.87
CA ASN A 155 15.76 1.78 4.00
C ASN A 155 16.75 1.61 5.17
N ILE A 156 18.03 1.35 4.89
CA ILE A 156 19.08 1.24 5.91
C ILE A 156 19.26 2.56 6.67
N LEU A 157 19.34 3.69 5.93
CA LEU A 157 19.45 5.01 6.57
C LEU A 157 18.21 5.31 7.40
N LEU A 158 17.04 5.11 6.82
CA LEU A 158 15.75 5.39 7.49
C LEU A 158 15.55 4.49 8.73
N GLU A 159 16.00 3.24 8.68
CA GLU A 159 15.96 2.34 9.84
C GLU A 159 16.74 2.91 11.02
N LEU A 160 17.98 3.38 10.81
CA LEU A 160 18.74 4.02 11.87
C LEU A 160 18.07 5.30 12.39
N VAL A 161 17.60 6.16 11.48
CA VAL A 161 16.90 7.40 11.84
C VAL A 161 15.72 7.13 12.75
N LEU A 162 14.89 6.15 12.39
CA LEU A 162 13.67 5.84 13.16
C LEU A 162 13.97 5.05 14.43
N ARG A 163 15.01 4.22 14.47
CA ARG A 163 15.49 3.62 15.72
C ARG A 163 15.88 4.69 16.71
N LEU A 164 16.76 5.60 16.32
CA LEU A 164 17.21 6.69 17.19
C LEU A 164 16.07 7.65 17.61
N ALA A 165 15.03 7.75 16.81
CA ALA A 165 13.91 8.66 17.09
C ALA A 165 12.84 8.04 18.00
N ILE A 166 12.45 6.78 17.76
CA ILE A 166 11.20 6.24 18.31
C ILE A 166 11.26 4.77 18.75
N GLU A 167 12.40 4.07 18.69
CA GLU A 167 12.45 2.63 19.06
C GLU A 167 12.19 2.40 20.56
N ASP A 168 12.74 3.27 21.42
CA ASP A 168 12.61 3.16 22.86
C ASP A 168 11.29 3.76 23.40
N GLU A 169 10.47 4.35 22.52
CA GLU A 169 9.24 4.98 22.93
C GLU A 169 8.14 3.95 23.19
N GLN A 170 7.56 4.01 24.37
CA GLN A 170 6.38 3.20 24.74
C GLN A 170 5.08 3.86 24.23
N ILE A 171 5.14 4.52 23.08
CA ILE A 171 4.07 5.26 22.42
C ILE A 171 3.65 4.53 21.16
N GLY A 172 2.35 4.35 20.93
CA GLY A 172 1.83 3.73 19.72
C GLY A 172 0.45 3.11 19.91
N ALA A 173 -0.05 2.49 18.85
CA ALA A 173 -1.26 1.68 18.92
C ALA A 173 -0.96 0.33 19.60
N THR A 174 -1.63 0.03 20.70
CA THR A 174 -1.39 -1.19 21.48
C THR A 174 -2.33 -2.31 21.04
N VAL A 175 -1.79 -3.39 20.49
CA VAL A 175 -2.55 -4.58 20.08
C VAL A 175 -1.93 -5.83 20.69
N ASN A 176 -2.70 -6.58 21.44
CA ASN A 176 -2.24 -7.79 22.13
C ASN A 176 -0.97 -7.60 22.99
N GLY A 177 -0.83 -6.42 23.60
CA GLY A 177 0.36 -6.05 24.41
C GLY A 177 1.56 -5.57 23.56
N GLN A 178 1.48 -5.61 22.25
CA GLN A 178 2.51 -5.12 21.34
C GLN A 178 2.20 -3.69 20.90
N ILE A 179 3.20 -2.82 20.97
CA ILE A 179 3.10 -1.40 20.58
C ILE A 179 3.51 -1.26 19.11
N ILE A 180 2.65 -0.67 18.32
CA ILE A 180 2.90 -0.33 16.92
C ILE A 180 2.90 1.20 16.81
N ASN A 181 4.09 1.80 16.77
CA ASN A 181 4.25 3.26 16.70
C ASN A 181 4.35 3.79 15.27
N SER A 182 4.71 2.94 14.32
CA SER A 182 4.86 3.35 12.92
C SER A 182 4.56 2.22 11.93
N LEU A 183 4.11 2.60 10.73
CA LEU A 183 4.06 1.75 9.55
C LEU A 183 4.85 2.46 8.45
N ARG A 184 5.74 1.72 7.77
CA ARG A 184 6.72 2.29 6.84
C ARG A 184 6.68 1.56 5.51
N PHE A 185 6.61 2.31 4.43
CA PHE A 185 6.78 1.76 3.09
C PHE A 185 7.75 2.67 2.32
N ALA A 186 9.05 2.40 2.46
CA ALA A 186 10.13 3.30 2.09
C ALA A 186 9.99 4.67 2.78
N ASP A 187 9.84 5.74 2.00
CA ASP A 187 9.66 7.11 2.46
C ASP A 187 8.22 7.45 2.93
N ASP A 188 7.23 6.62 2.59
CA ASP A 188 5.85 6.77 3.08
C ASP A 188 5.73 6.20 4.51
N ILE A 189 5.63 7.08 5.51
CA ILE A 189 5.56 6.70 6.93
C ILE A 189 4.23 7.14 7.53
N VAL A 190 3.65 6.28 8.37
CA VAL A 190 2.53 6.62 9.24
C VAL A 190 2.98 6.44 10.68
N LEU A 191 2.93 7.51 11.48
CA LEU A 191 3.09 7.44 12.94
C LEU A 191 1.74 7.27 13.59
N LEU A 192 1.67 6.48 14.67
CA LEU A 192 0.46 6.12 15.38
C LEU A 192 0.62 6.41 16.87
N ALA A 193 -0.40 7.04 17.48
CA ALA A 193 -0.44 7.31 18.91
C ALA A 193 -1.88 7.28 19.43
N GLU A 194 -2.06 7.04 20.74
CA GLU A 194 -3.38 7.03 21.40
C GLU A 194 -3.81 8.42 21.90
N THR A 195 -2.85 9.38 22.02
CA THR A 195 -3.11 10.77 22.41
C THR A 195 -2.48 11.77 21.45
N GLU A 196 -2.91 13.04 21.53
CA GLU A 196 -2.34 14.15 20.76
C GLU A 196 -0.91 14.44 21.18
N GLU A 197 -0.64 14.45 22.48
CA GLU A 197 0.66 14.73 23.09
C GLU A 197 1.70 13.67 22.66
N ASP A 198 1.30 12.41 22.66
CA ASP A 198 2.12 11.30 22.22
C ASP A 198 2.46 11.42 20.73
N LEU A 199 1.46 11.75 19.88
CA LEU A 199 1.70 11.97 18.46
C LEU A 199 2.66 13.15 18.23
N GLN A 200 2.48 14.26 18.95
CA GLN A 200 3.38 15.41 18.88
C GLN A 200 4.80 15.01 19.27
N THR A 201 4.96 14.20 20.30
CA THR A 201 6.27 13.70 20.75
C THR A 201 6.95 12.88 19.67
N LEU A 202 6.25 11.89 19.07
CA LEU A 202 6.79 11.07 17.98
C LEU A 202 7.18 11.93 16.77
N VAL A 203 6.31 12.85 16.34
CA VAL A 203 6.57 13.74 15.19
C VAL A 203 7.80 14.61 15.43
N SER A 204 7.92 15.22 16.63
CA SER A 204 9.04 16.09 16.98
C SER A 204 10.37 15.34 17.02
N LYS A 205 10.39 14.11 17.57
CA LYS A 205 11.59 13.27 17.61
C LYS A 205 12.01 12.83 16.21
N VAL A 206 11.06 12.38 15.40
CA VAL A 206 11.34 11.98 14.00
C VAL A 206 11.87 13.16 13.20
N ASP A 207 11.30 14.36 13.31
CA ASP A 207 11.77 15.54 12.62
C ASP A 207 13.20 15.92 13.06
N THR A 208 13.45 15.95 14.37
CA THR A 208 14.75 16.32 14.94
C THR A 208 15.86 15.36 14.48
N VAL A 209 15.62 14.06 14.54
CA VAL A 209 16.61 13.05 14.14
C VAL A 209 16.77 13.04 12.62
N SER A 210 15.68 13.14 11.85
CA SER A 210 15.74 13.18 10.38
C SER A 210 16.61 14.32 9.87
N LYS A 211 16.50 15.52 10.46
CA LYS A 211 17.33 16.69 10.11
C LYS A 211 18.83 16.43 10.31
N LYS A 212 19.23 15.68 11.34
CA LYS A 212 20.63 15.32 11.57
C LYS A 212 21.22 14.45 10.46
N PHE A 213 20.37 13.71 9.75
CA PHE A 213 20.75 12.86 8.62
C PHE A 213 20.41 13.46 7.25
N GLY A 214 20.12 14.76 7.19
CA GLY A 214 19.83 15.48 5.94
C GLY A 214 18.45 15.24 5.35
N LEU A 215 17.57 14.56 6.07
CA LEU A 215 16.17 14.34 5.65
C LEU A 215 15.28 15.44 6.21
N THR A 216 14.50 16.08 5.34
CA THR A 216 13.57 17.16 5.72
C THR A 216 12.13 16.74 5.47
N ILE A 217 11.27 16.88 6.48
CA ILE A 217 9.84 16.60 6.36
C ILE A 217 9.15 17.70 5.54
N ASN A 218 8.28 17.33 4.64
CA ASN A 218 7.49 18.24 3.83
C ASN A 218 6.20 18.62 4.57
N ILE A 219 6.23 19.72 5.32
CA ILE A 219 5.10 20.19 6.14
C ILE A 219 3.80 20.33 5.32
N LYS A 220 3.87 20.77 4.04
CA LYS A 220 2.69 20.96 3.18
C LYS A 220 2.02 19.68 2.71
N LYS A 221 2.68 18.55 2.81
CA LYS A 221 2.17 17.23 2.38
C LYS A 221 2.05 16.24 3.54
N THR A 222 2.63 16.59 4.68
CA THR A 222 2.47 15.82 5.91
C THR A 222 1.13 16.19 6.50
N GLU A 223 0.26 15.19 6.69
CA GLU A 223 -1.11 15.38 7.12
C GLU A 223 -1.38 14.57 8.39
N VAL A 224 -2.30 15.08 9.20
CA VAL A 224 -2.75 14.42 10.45
C VAL A 224 -4.18 13.96 10.29
N GLN A 225 -4.48 12.77 10.79
CA GLN A 225 -5.83 12.22 10.81
C GLN A 225 -6.14 11.67 12.19
N VAL A 226 -7.33 11.94 12.70
CA VAL A 226 -7.84 11.34 13.95
C VAL A 226 -8.95 10.36 13.61
N ILE A 227 -8.76 9.11 14.00
CA ILE A 227 -9.78 8.07 13.87
C ILE A 227 -10.58 8.06 15.17
N SER A 228 -11.80 8.58 15.11
CA SER A 228 -12.71 8.65 16.24
C SER A 228 -14.15 8.69 15.73
N ARG A 229 -15.11 8.31 16.59
CA ARG A 229 -16.55 8.51 16.31
C ARG A 229 -16.97 9.97 16.52
N GLU A 230 -16.28 10.65 17.41
CA GLU A 230 -16.50 12.07 17.69
C GLU A 230 -15.50 12.89 16.85
N LYS A 231 -15.91 14.06 16.39
CA LYS A 231 -15.00 14.97 15.69
C LYS A 231 -14.05 15.61 16.68
N ILE A 232 -12.80 15.15 16.68
CA ILE A 232 -11.72 15.67 17.50
C ILE A 232 -10.86 16.57 16.64
N LYS A 233 -10.68 17.84 17.07
CA LYS A 233 -9.70 18.75 16.48
C LYS A 233 -8.37 18.54 17.20
N THR A 234 -7.30 18.46 16.43
CA THR A 234 -5.93 18.31 16.93
C THR A 234 -4.98 19.25 16.20
N VAL A 235 -3.92 19.70 16.85
CA VAL A 235 -2.94 20.65 16.29
C VAL A 235 -1.53 20.11 16.52
N ILE A 236 -1.04 19.31 15.59
CA ILE A 236 0.35 18.83 15.59
C ILE A 236 1.21 19.84 14.82
N LYS A 237 2.41 20.13 15.33
CA LYS A 237 3.31 21.16 14.76
C LYS A 237 4.68 20.59 14.44
N ILE A 238 5.29 21.10 13.36
CA ILE A 238 6.70 20.93 13.03
C ILE A 238 7.29 22.32 12.82
N ASP A 239 8.40 22.66 13.48
CA ASP A 239 9.03 24.01 13.47
C ASP A 239 8.01 25.13 13.76
N GLY A 240 7.12 24.95 14.72
CA GLY A 240 6.07 25.88 15.09
C GLY A 240 4.91 26.01 14.09
N LYS A 241 4.96 25.35 12.93
CA LYS A 241 3.93 25.38 11.89
C LYS A 241 2.95 24.21 12.08
N PRO A 242 1.63 24.47 12.11
CA PRO A 242 0.65 23.41 12.23
C PRO A 242 0.58 22.56 10.97
N LEU A 243 0.39 21.26 11.15
CA LEU A 243 0.08 20.31 10.08
C LEU A 243 -1.41 20.36 9.75
N GLU A 244 -1.76 20.03 8.51
CA GLU A 244 -3.15 19.95 8.07
C GLU A 244 -3.82 18.69 8.63
N GLN A 245 -4.98 18.86 9.31
CA GLN A 245 -5.82 17.76 9.73
C GLN A 245 -6.81 17.42 8.61
N VAL A 246 -6.86 16.12 8.22
CA VAL A 246 -7.69 15.64 7.12
C VAL A 246 -8.67 14.56 7.56
N GLU A 247 -9.86 14.53 6.95
CA GLU A 247 -10.84 13.45 7.16
C GLU A 247 -10.51 12.19 6.34
N LYS A 248 -9.72 12.33 5.27
CA LYS A 248 -9.37 11.24 4.35
C LYS A 248 -7.96 11.43 3.84
N PHE A 249 -7.18 10.36 3.91
CA PHE A 249 -5.82 10.31 3.37
C PHE A 249 -5.66 9.20 2.33
N ILE A 250 -4.79 9.38 1.34
CA ILE A 250 -4.47 8.35 0.35
C ILE A 250 -3.14 7.71 0.71
N TYR A 251 -3.18 6.63 1.50
CA TYR A 251 -2.00 5.86 1.88
C TYR A 251 -1.80 4.69 0.92
N LEU A 252 -0.61 4.58 0.31
CA LEU A 252 -0.22 3.52 -0.65
C LEU A 252 -1.30 3.25 -1.72
N GLY A 253 -1.95 4.31 -2.18
CA GLY A 253 -3.01 4.25 -3.17
C GLY A 253 -4.38 3.78 -2.66
N GLY A 254 -4.52 3.43 -1.38
CA GLY A 254 -5.79 3.16 -0.71
C GLY A 254 -6.32 4.40 0.00
N VAL A 255 -7.63 4.64 -0.05
CA VAL A 255 -8.27 5.70 0.74
C VAL A 255 -8.46 5.20 2.17
N ILE A 256 -7.89 5.93 3.11
CA ILE A 256 -8.09 5.78 4.55
C ILE A 256 -8.99 6.93 5.00
N SER A 257 -10.06 6.62 5.72
CA SER A 257 -11.03 7.60 6.23
C SER A 257 -11.23 7.43 7.73
N GLU A 258 -11.69 8.48 8.42
CA GLU A 258 -11.98 8.47 9.87
C GLU A 258 -12.91 7.31 10.26
N THR A 259 -13.82 6.91 9.38
CA THR A 259 -14.65 5.73 9.58
C THR A 259 -14.05 4.52 8.87
N PRO A 260 -14.05 3.32 9.46
CA PRO A 260 -13.47 2.10 8.88
C PRO A 260 -14.28 1.55 7.69
N SER A 261 -14.80 2.42 6.82
CA SER A 261 -15.59 2.07 5.65
C SER A 261 -14.73 1.93 4.39
N SER A 262 -14.99 0.90 3.59
CA SER A 262 -14.34 0.73 2.29
C SER A 262 -15.00 1.53 1.16
N GLU A 263 -16.14 2.17 1.41
CA GLU A 263 -16.97 2.83 0.40
C GLU A 263 -16.22 3.90 -0.41
N ASN A 264 -15.48 4.79 0.28
CA ASN A 264 -14.71 5.86 -0.38
C ASN A 264 -13.62 5.28 -1.29
N ASN A 265 -12.98 4.19 -0.87
CA ASN A 265 -11.97 3.51 -1.68
C ASN A 265 -12.60 2.86 -2.91
N ILE A 266 -13.71 2.16 -2.74
CA ILE A 266 -14.46 1.52 -3.84
C ILE A 266 -14.94 2.57 -4.85
N LYS A 267 -15.54 3.68 -4.40
CA LYS A 267 -15.95 4.79 -5.26
C LYS A 267 -14.77 5.34 -6.08
N ARG A 268 -13.64 5.60 -5.42
CA ARG A 268 -12.42 6.09 -6.09
C ARG A 268 -11.91 5.10 -7.13
N ARG A 269 -11.82 3.81 -6.80
CA ARG A 269 -11.32 2.76 -7.70
C ARG A 269 -12.23 2.55 -8.89
N VAL A 270 -13.54 2.55 -8.70
CA VAL A 270 -14.54 2.51 -9.79
C VAL A 270 -14.37 3.73 -10.70
N GLY A 271 -14.20 4.95 -10.15
CA GLY A 271 -13.96 6.15 -10.94
C GLY A 271 -12.70 6.06 -11.81
N LEU A 272 -11.57 5.60 -11.24
CA LEU A 272 -10.31 5.40 -11.96
C LEU A 272 -10.46 4.35 -13.08
N ALA A 273 -11.12 3.24 -12.79
CA ALA A 273 -11.37 2.17 -13.77
C ALA A 273 -12.30 2.64 -14.90
N MET A 274 -13.34 3.44 -14.59
CA MET A 274 -14.19 4.05 -15.62
C MET A 274 -13.41 5.03 -16.50
N SER A 275 -12.53 5.84 -15.93
CA SER A 275 -11.64 6.72 -16.71
C SER A 275 -10.74 5.92 -17.65
N ALA A 276 -10.17 4.81 -17.18
CA ALA A 276 -9.37 3.91 -18.03
C ALA A 276 -10.21 3.26 -19.13
N MET A 277 -11.45 2.81 -18.82
CA MET A 277 -12.40 2.33 -19.83
C MET A 277 -12.70 3.36 -20.91
N GLN A 278 -12.81 4.65 -20.55
CA GLN A 278 -13.04 5.73 -21.53
C GLN A 278 -11.84 5.96 -22.43
N LYS A 279 -10.63 5.97 -21.87
CA LYS A 279 -9.38 6.15 -22.64
C LYS A 279 -9.18 5.07 -23.71
N LEU A 280 -9.67 3.87 -23.47
CA LEU A 280 -9.59 2.72 -24.37
C LEU A 280 -10.85 2.58 -25.28
N ASN A 281 -11.64 3.65 -25.45
CA ASN A 281 -12.93 3.58 -26.15
C ASN A 281 -12.83 3.13 -27.61
N THR A 282 -11.74 3.49 -28.30
CA THR A 282 -11.47 3.05 -29.69
C THR A 282 -11.32 1.53 -29.77
N ILE A 283 -10.65 0.92 -28.78
CA ILE A 283 -10.48 -0.54 -28.71
C ILE A 283 -11.83 -1.24 -28.48
N TRP A 284 -12.62 -0.73 -27.52
CA TRP A 284 -13.92 -1.34 -27.22
C TRP A 284 -14.89 -1.27 -28.41
N LYS A 285 -14.85 -0.20 -29.20
CA LYS A 285 -15.70 0.01 -30.37
C LYS A 285 -15.22 -0.71 -31.65
N SER A 286 -13.94 -1.09 -31.73
CA SER A 286 -13.42 -1.78 -32.91
C SER A 286 -14.13 -3.12 -33.15
N LYS A 287 -14.52 -3.37 -34.39
CA LYS A 287 -15.10 -4.66 -34.84
C LYS A 287 -14.01 -5.67 -35.20
N ASP A 288 -12.80 -5.22 -35.47
CA ASP A 288 -11.65 -6.06 -35.87
C ASP A 288 -11.05 -6.80 -34.67
N ILE A 289 -11.29 -6.30 -33.45
CA ILE A 289 -10.80 -6.92 -32.22
C ILE A 289 -11.87 -7.87 -31.66
N ARG A 290 -11.51 -9.15 -31.52
CA ARG A 290 -12.39 -10.19 -30.99
C ARG A 290 -12.79 -9.89 -29.54
N ASN A 291 -14.02 -10.28 -29.15
CA ASN A 291 -14.51 -10.09 -27.78
C ASN A 291 -13.62 -10.81 -26.74
N SER A 292 -13.03 -11.97 -27.05
CA SER A 292 -12.08 -12.67 -26.17
C SER A 292 -10.86 -11.80 -25.85
N THR A 293 -10.28 -11.14 -26.86
CA THR A 293 -9.14 -10.21 -26.67
C THR A 293 -9.57 -8.98 -25.85
N LYS A 294 -10.74 -8.44 -26.09
CA LYS A 294 -11.28 -7.32 -25.28
C LYS A 294 -11.49 -7.73 -23.82
N ILE A 295 -11.95 -8.93 -23.55
CA ILE A 295 -12.10 -9.45 -22.17
C ILE A 295 -10.75 -9.61 -21.50
N GLU A 296 -9.71 -10.07 -22.21
CA GLU A 296 -8.36 -10.14 -21.63
C GLU A 296 -7.82 -8.72 -21.32
N LEU A 297 -7.99 -7.76 -22.21
CA LEU A 297 -7.63 -6.37 -21.94
C LEU A 297 -8.41 -5.80 -20.73
N TYR A 298 -9.69 -6.12 -20.61
CA TYR A 298 -10.51 -5.75 -19.45
C TYR A 298 -9.95 -6.36 -18.16
N ARG A 299 -9.59 -7.64 -18.17
CA ARG A 299 -8.99 -8.33 -17.01
C ARG A 299 -7.67 -7.69 -16.58
N VAL A 300 -6.78 -7.44 -17.52
CA VAL A 300 -5.43 -6.93 -17.23
C VAL A 300 -5.46 -5.44 -16.87
N LEU A 301 -6.17 -4.62 -17.63
CA LEU A 301 -6.08 -3.16 -17.50
C LEU A 301 -7.15 -2.57 -16.56
N ILE A 302 -8.35 -3.09 -16.57
CA ILE A 302 -9.48 -2.48 -15.83
C ILE A 302 -9.69 -3.16 -14.47
N LEU A 303 -9.73 -4.49 -14.44
CA LEU A 303 -9.90 -5.21 -13.18
C LEU A 303 -8.73 -4.99 -12.23
N SER A 304 -7.50 -4.87 -12.72
CA SER A 304 -6.33 -4.53 -11.89
C SER A 304 -6.48 -3.18 -11.17
N ILE A 305 -7.09 -2.20 -11.83
CA ILE A 305 -7.36 -0.87 -11.25
C ILE A 305 -8.47 -0.97 -10.20
N VAL A 306 -9.62 -1.55 -10.54
CA VAL A 306 -10.77 -1.57 -9.64
C VAL A 306 -10.55 -2.48 -8.43
N THR A 307 -9.79 -3.56 -8.56
CA THR A 307 -9.53 -4.52 -7.46
C THR A 307 -8.25 -4.27 -6.69
N TYR A 308 -7.54 -3.16 -6.93
CA TYR A 308 -6.33 -2.85 -6.15
C TYR A 308 -6.68 -2.61 -4.68
N GLY A 309 -6.06 -3.37 -3.79
CA GLY A 309 -6.29 -3.32 -2.35
C GLY A 309 -7.63 -3.91 -1.90
N ALA A 310 -8.34 -4.60 -2.80
CA ALA A 310 -9.65 -5.20 -2.50
C ALA A 310 -9.58 -6.29 -1.43
N GLU A 311 -8.43 -6.89 -1.24
CA GLU A 311 -8.14 -7.86 -0.18
C GLU A 311 -8.41 -7.28 1.23
N THR A 312 -8.25 -5.95 1.36
CA THR A 312 -8.42 -5.23 2.64
C THR A 312 -9.82 -4.67 2.86
N TRP A 313 -10.73 -4.82 1.91
CA TRP A 313 -12.07 -4.21 1.99
C TRP A 313 -13.03 -5.00 2.85
N THR A 314 -13.91 -4.27 3.52
CA THR A 314 -15.13 -4.80 4.15
C THR A 314 -16.29 -4.45 3.24
N LEU A 315 -16.94 -5.44 2.62
CA LEU A 315 -17.97 -5.21 1.62
C LEU A 315 -19.37 -5.15 2.26
N LYS A 316 -20.08 -4.05 2.06
CA LYS A 316 -21.51 -3.92 2.35
C LYS A 316 -22.30 -4.30 1.10
N LYS A 317 -23.56 -4.74 1.24
CA LYS A 317 -24.46 -5.08 0.10
C LYS A 317 -24.55 -3.95 -0.96
N ALA A 318 -24.55 -2.69 -0.50
CA ALA A 318 -24.55 -1.53 -1.41
C ALA A 318 -23.25 -1.42 -2.23
N ASP A 319 -22.11 -1.80 -1.66
CA ASP A 319 -20.81 -1.80 -2.34
C ASP A 319 -20.74 -2.92 -3.38
N GLU A 320 -21.23 -4.11 -3.04
CA GLU A 320 -21.33 -5.21 -4.00
C GLU A 320 -22.23 -4.83 -5.18
N GLN A 321 -23.37 -4.21 -4.92
CA GLN A 321 -24.28 -3.75 -5.99
C GLN A 321 -23.59 -2.68 -6.87
N ARG A 322 -22.82 -1.76 -6.28
CA ARG A 322 -22.03 -0.75 -7.03
C ARG A 322 -21.01 -1.42 -7.95
N LEU A 323 -20.31 -2.44 -7.46
CA LEU A 323 -19.34 -3.20 -8.23
C LEU A 323 -19.99 -3.99 -9.37
N ARG A 324 -21.15 -4.63 -9.13
CA ARG A 324 -21.93 -5.32 -10.18
C ARG A 324 -22.42 -4.35 -11.26
N VAL A 325 -22.91 -3.18 -10.88
CA VAL A 325 -23.36 -2.14 -11.82
C VAL A 325 -22.20 -1.66 -12.68
N PHE A 326 -21.03 -1.38 -12.08
CA PHE A 326 -19.81 -1.01 -12.78
C PHE A 326 -19.40 -2.10 -13.79
N GLU A 327 -19.32 -3.34 -13.35
CA GLU A 327 -18.90 -4.47 -14.19
C GLU A 327 -19.84 -4.64 -15.39
N MET A 328 -21.14 -4.63 -15.16
CA MET A 328 -22.11 -4.77 -16.25
C MET A 328 -22.09 -3.59 -17.23
N ALA A 329 -21.73 -2.38 -16.78
CA ALA A 329 -21.48 -1.24 -17.66
C ALA A 329 -20.28 -1.49 -18.57
N CYS A 330 -19.18 -2.03 -18.02
CA CYS A 330 -17.99 -2.41 -18.80
C CYS A 330 -18.28 -3.51 -19.81
N LEU A 331 -18.94 -4.59 -19.40
CA LEU A 331 -19.28 -5.72 -20.26
C LEU A 331 -20.20 -5.32 -21.42
N ARG A 332 -21.21 -4.46 -21.16
CA ARG A 332 -22.05 -3.89 -22.23
C ARG A 332 -21.23 -3.10 -23.23
N LYS A 333 -20.28 -2.28 -22.75
CA LYS A 333 -19.40 -1.49 -23.61
C LYS A 333 -18.51 -2.37 -24.49
N ILE A 334 -17.98 -3.47 -23.94
CA ILE A 334 -17.18 -4.46 -24.67
C ILE A 334 -18.01 -5.14 -25.75
N LEU A 335 -19.24 -5.53 -25.45
CA LEU A 335 -20.16 -6.18 -26.38
C LEU A 335 -20.74 -5.20 -27.43
N GLY A 336 -20.63 -3.89 -27.19
CA GLY A 336 -21.17 -2.85 -28.08
C GLY A 336 -22.68 -2.65 -27.92
N VAL A 337 -23.26 -3.04 -26.76
CA VAL A 337 -24.71 -2.90 -26.48
C VAL A 337 -24.97 -1.89 -25.37
N THR A 338 -26.18 -1.37 -25.36
CA THR A 338 -26.68 -0.39 -24.38
C THR A 338 -27.78 -0.98 -23.49
N ARG A 339 -28.23 -0.21 -22.52
CA ARG A 339 -29.45 -0.60 -21.74
C ARG A 339 -30.72 -0.60 -22.56
N LYS A 340 -30.77 0.18 -23.65
CA LYS A 340 -31.92 0.24 -24.56
C LYS A 340 -32.16 -1.09 -25.28
N ASP A 341 -31.10 -1.88 -25.50
CA ASP A 341 -31.17 -3.20 -26.16
C ASP A 341 -31.79 -4.28 -25.26
N ARG A 342 -32.09 -3.95 -24.01
CA ARG A 342 -32.85 -4.79 -23.04
C ARG A 342 -32.28 -6.20 -22.84
N LEU A 343 -30.97 -6.42 -23.13
CA LEU A 343 -30.31 -7.71 -22.91
C LEU A 343 -30.11 -7.98 -21.41
N ARG A 344 -30.54 -9.17 -20.96
CA ARG A 344 -30.33 -9.65 -19.59
C ARG A 344 -28.83 -9.78 -19.29
N ASN A 345 -28.46 -9.53 -18.02
CA ASN A 345 -27.05 -9.62 -17.59
C ASN A 345 -26.46 -11.03 -17.82
N THR A 346 -27.23 -12.09 -17.60
CA THR A 346 -26.83 -13.47 -17.88
C THR A 346 -26.47 -13.64 -19.35
N LYS A 347 -27.33 -13.20 -20.27
CA LYS A 347 -27.08 -13.29 -21.71
C LYS A 347 -25.81 -12.55 -22.14
N ILE A 348 -25.54 -11.36 -21.55
CA ILE A 348 -24.30 -10.61 -21.83
C ILE A 348 -23.06 -11.40 -21.38
N ARG A 349 -23.12 -12.04 -20.20
CA ARG A 349 -22.05 -12.87 -19.67
C ARG A 349 -21.82 -14.10 -20.54
N ASP A 350 -22.87 -14.76 -20.99
CA ASP A 350 -22.81 -15.93 -21.89
C ASP A 350 -22.15 -15.56 -23.23
N LEU A 351 -22.57 -14.43 -23.85
CA LEU A 351 -22.01 -13.96 -25.11
C LEU A 351 -20.54 -13.58 -25.02
N LEU A 352 -20.08 -13.16 -23.84
CA LEU A 352 -18.68 -12.80 -23.58
C LEU A 352 -17.87 -13.93 -22.94
N HIS A 353 -18.51 -15.09 -22.63
CA HIS A 353 -17.90 -16.19 -21.88
C HIS A 353 -17.23 -15.72 -20.58
N TYR A 354 -17.94 -14.84 -19.83
CA TYR A 354 -17.45 -14.23 -18.60
C TYR A 354 -18.44 -14.38 -17.46
N HIS A 355 -18.30 -15.44 -16.66
CA HIS A 355 -19.31 -15.89 -15.69
C HIS A 355 -19.04 -15.47 -14.24
N ILE A 356 -17.78 -15.19 -13.87
CA ILE A 356 -17.42 -14.78 -12.50
C ILE A 356 -17.72 -13.29 -12.32
N ASP A 357 -18.55 -12.96 -11.33
CA ASP A 357 -18.85 -11.57 -11.01
C ASP A 357 -17.74 -10.92 -10.16
N LEU A 358 -17.67 -9.59 -10.20
CA LEU A 358 -16.62 -8.83 -9.54
C LEU A 358 -16.61 -8.98 -8.00
N PRO A 359 -17.76 -8.96 -7.28
CA PRO A 359 -17.78 -9.26 -5.85
C PRO A 359 -17.22 -10.63 -5.49
N THR A 360 -17.57 -11.67 -6.24
CA THR A 360 -17.02 -13.03 -6.05
C THR A 360 -15.52 -13.07 -6.29
N SER A 361 -15.04 -12.39 -7.34
CA SER A 361 -13.60 -12.24 -7.61
C SER A 361 -12.86 -11.55 -6.46
N ILE A 362 -13.46 -10.51 -5.86
CA ILE A 362 -12.90 -9.82 -4.69
C ILE A 362 -12.89 -10.74 -3.47
N MET A 363 -13.96 -11.51 -3.23
CA MET A 363 -14.02 -12.47 -2.14
C MET A 363 -12.94 -13.55 -2.28
N THR A 364 -12.73 -14.07 -3.47
CA THR A 364 -11.63 -15.00 -3.77
C THR A 364 -10.26 -14.41 -3.44
N LYS A 365 -10.00 -13.15 -3.79
CA LYS A 365 -8.75 -12.45 -3.43
C LYS A 365 -8.61 -12.31 -1.92
N LYS A 366 -9.68 -11.95 -1.22
CA LYS A 366 -9.72 -11.81 0.23
C LYS A 366 -9.41 -13.12 0.95
N LEU A 367 -9.99 -14.23 0.50
CA LEU A 367 -9.72 -15.56 1.04
C LEU A 367 -8.28 -16.03 0.78
N LYS A 368 -7.75 -15.76 -0.41
CA LYS A 368 -6.32 -16.00 -0.70
C LYS A 368 -5.42 -15.22 0.25
N TYR A 369 -5.77 -13.96 0.51
CA TYR A 369 -5.03 -13.11 1.44
C TYR A 369 -5.18 -13.59 2.89
N PHE A 370 -6.38 -13.98 3.32
CA PHE A 370 -6.60 -14.60 4.64
C PHE A 370 -5.68 -15.79 4.86
N GLY A 371 -5.65 -16.74 3.91
CA GLY A 371 -4.75 -17.88 4.00
C GLY A 371 -3.26 -17.47 3.97
N HIS A 372 -2.90 -16.42 3.23
CA HIS A 372 -1.54 -15.89 3.26
C HIS A 372 -1.17 -15.34 4.65
N VAL A 373 -2.03 -14.56 5.28
CA VAL A 373 -1.82 -14.02 6.63
C VAL A 373 -1.73 -15.14 7.68
N LYS A 374 -2.59 -16.16 7.61
CA LYS A 374 -2.55 -17.30 8.54
C LYS A 374 -1.21 -18.07 8.49
N ARG A 375 -0.55 -18.11 7.35
CA ARG A 375 0.77 -18.76 7.15
C ARG A 375 1.96 -17.84 7.42
N MET A 376 1.75 -16.57 7.76
CA MET A 376 2.84 -15.67 8.18
C MET A 376 3.44 -16.09 9.53
N SER A 377 4.67 -15.66 9.83
CA SER A 377 5.24 -15.78 11.17
C SER A 377 4.44 -14.95 12.19
N ASN A 378 4.50 -15.35 13.45
CA ASN A 378 3.71 -14.71 14.51
C ASN A 378 4.12 -13.26 14.80
N GLU A 379 5.28 -12.84 14.35
CA GLU A 379 5.83 -11.48 14.50
C GLU A 379 5.30 -10.50 13.46
N ARG A 380 4.66 -11.00 12.39
CA ARG A 380 4.14 -10.18 11.31
C ARG A 380 2.91 -9.39 11.74
N TYR A 381 2.94 -8.08 11.54
CA TYR A 381 1.83 -7.18 11.89
C TYR A 381 0.47 -7.60 11.33
N PRO A 382 0.32 -8.03 10.05
CA PRO A 382 -0.96 -8.52 9.56
C PRO A 382 -1.52 -9.69 10.38
N LYS A 383 -0.67 -10.63 10.81
CA LYS A 383 -1.09 -11.79 11.62
C LYS A 383 -1.43 -11.38 13.05
N ILE A 384 -0.59 -10.57 13.68
CA ILE A 384 -0.85 -10.02 15.01
C ILE A 384 -2.19 -9.31 15.05
N LEU A 385 -2.50 -8.52 14.04
CA LEU A 385 -3.75 -7.77 13.96
C LEU A 385 -4.96 -8.63 13.57
N LEU A 386 -4.76 -9.66 12.78
CA LEU A 386 -5.84 -10.60 12.48
C LEU A 386 -6.28 -11.37 13.74
N GLU A 387 -5.34 -11.81 14.57
CA GLU A 387 -5.58 -12.69 15.72
C GLU A 387 -5.65 -11.95 17.06
N GLY A 388 -4.98 -10.81 17.20
CA GLY A 388 -4.91 -10.03 18.43
C GLY A 388 -6.14 -9.16 18.70
N ASN A 389 -6.24 -8.69 19.94
CA ASN A 389 -7.30 -7.81 20.40
C ASN A 389 -6.73 -6.56 21.09
N ILE A 390 -7.54 -5.50 21.13
CA ILE A 390 -7.25 -4.26 21.87
C ILE A 390 -7.98 -4.33 23.23
N LYS A 391 -7.31 -3.91 24.30
CA LYS A 391 -7.92 -3.80 25.65
C LYS A 391 -9.05 -2.78 25.62
N GLY A 392 -10.15 -3.09 26.31
CA GLY A 392 -11.31 -2.21 26.46
C GLY A 392 -12.63 -2.95 26.25
N ASN A 393 -13.70 -2.39 26.79
CA ASN A 393 -15.03 -2.95 26.66
C ASN A 393 -15.67 -2.56 25.33
N ARG A 394 -16.42 -3.48 24.75
CA ARG A 394 -17.22 -3.18 23.58
C ARG A 394 -18.49 -2.45 24.03
N PRO A 395 -18.79 -1.26 23.49
CA PRO A 395 -19.98 -0.54 23.85
C PRO A 395 -21.25 -1.23 23.32
N ARG A 396 -22.39 -0.96 23.96
CA ARG A 396 -23.72 -1.44 23.51
C ARG A 396 -24.09 -0.86 22.14
N GLY A 397 -24.82 -1.60 21.35
CA GLY A 397 -25.35 -1.20 20.04
C GLY A 397 -24.92 -2.13 18.91
N ARG A 398 -25.52 -1.93 17.71
CA ARG A 398 -25.17 -2.70 16.50
C ARG A 398 -23.76 -2.31 16.04
N PRO A 399 -22.82 -3.27 15.98
CA PRO A 399 -21.46 -2.99 15.53
C PRO A 399 -21.42 -2.70 14.03
N GLU A 400 -20.40 -1.96 13.60
CA GLU A 400 -20.06 -1.89 12.19
C GLU A 400 -19.53 -3.26 11.70
N LYS A 401 -19.78 -3.55 10.42
CA LYS A 401 -19.29 -4.79 9.80
C LYS A 401 -17.77 -4.82 9.80
N ARG A 402 -17.20 -5.91 10.32
CA ARG A 402 -15.75 -6.14 10.40
C ARG A 402 -15.24 -6.92 9.20
N TRP A 403 -13.95 -6.83 8.94
CA TRP A 403 -13.29 -7.55 7.85
C TRP A 403 -13.50 -9.07 7.95
N LEU A 404 -13.41 -9.65 9.15
CA LEU A 404 -13.61 -11.08 9.40
C LEU A 404 -15.05 -11.54 9.19
N GLU A 405 -16.04 -10.65 9.23
CA GLU A 405 -17.44 -11.03 9.01
C GLU A 405 -17.72 -11.47 7.57
N ASP A 406 -16.97 -10.93 6.59
CA ASP A 406 -17.04 -11.45 5.21
C ASP A 406 -16.48 -12.88 5.12
N ILE A 407 -15.41 -13.18 5.90
CA ILE A 407 -14.86 -14.55 5.96
C ILE A 407 -15.85 -15.47 6.66
N LYS A 408 -16.46 -15.03 7.75
CA LYS A 408 -17.50 -15.79 8.47
C LYS A 408 -18.67 -16.13 7.54
N GLN A 409 -19.20 -15.15 6.83
CA GLN A 409 -20.28 -15.37 5.86
C GLN A 409 -19.89 -16.42 4.81
N TRP A 410 -18.67 -16.35 4.29
CA TRP A 410 -18.18 -17.37 3.35
C TRP A 410 -18.05 -18.74 3.99
N CYS A 411 -17.64 -18.84 5.26
CA CYS A 411 -17.63 -20.11 6.00
C CYS A 411 -19.04 -20.69 6.09
N ASP A 412 -20.01 -19.86 6.45
CA ASP A 412 -21.42 -20.26 6.54
C ASP A 412 -21.94 -20.79 5.17
N ASP A 413 -21.58 -20.11 4.06
CA ASP A 413 -21.96 -20.51 2.69
C ASP A 413 -21.27 -21.82 2.22
N MET A 414 -20.18 -22.22 2.87
CA MET A 414 -19.34 -23.39 2.54
C MET A 414 -19.44 -24.53 3.57
N ASP A 415 -20.37 -24.43 4.52
CA ASP A 415 -20.53 -25.37 5.63
C ASP A 415 -19.26 -25.58 6.47
N ILE A 416 -18.42 -24.54 6.60
CA ILE A 416 -17.24 -24.56 7.47
C ILE A 416 -17.66 -24.08 8.86
N PRO A 417 -17.43 -24.85 9.93
CA PRO A 417 -18.02 -24.60 11.26
C PRO A 417 -17.68 -23.24 11.87
N SER A 418 -16.49 -22.69 11.55
CA SER A 418 -16.02 -21.42 12.11
C SER A 418 -14.87 -20.80 11.33
N VAL A 419 -14.63 -19.49 11.57
CA VAL A 419 -13.44 -18.78 11.06
C VAL A 419 -12.15 -19.40 11.63
N ALA A 420 -12.19 -19.97 12.82
CA ALA A 420 -11.03 -20.68 13.41
C ALA A 420 -10.70 -21.92 12.59
N GLU A 421 -11.70 -22.73 12.25
CA GLU A 421 -11.53 -23.92 11.41
C GLU A 421 -11.04 -23.53 10.00
N ALA A 422 -11.61 -22.51 9.38
CA ALA A 422 -11.08 -21.94 8.15
C ALA A 422 -9.62 -21.52 8.28
N GLY A 423 -9.23 -21.01 9.45
CA GLY A 423 -7.85 -20.67 9.78
C GLY A 423 -6.93 -21.87 9.82
N HIS A 424 -7.36 -22.99 10.38
CA HIS A 424 -6.61 -24.26 10.38
C HIS A 424 -6.45 -24.81 8.96
N LEU A 425 -7.53 -24.87 8.19
CA LEU A 425 -7.50 -25.28 6.79
C LEU A 425 -6.58 -24.40 5.94
N ALA A 426 -6.53 -23.10 6.25
CA ALA A 426 -5.70 -22.13 5.56
C ALA A 426 -4.20 -22.28 5.84
N CYS A 427 -3.79 -23.02 6.88
CA CYS A 427 -2.38 -23.32 7.16
C CYS A 427 -1.76 -24.21 6.08
N ASP A 428 -2.53 -25.12 5.49
CA ASP A 428 -2.09 -25.90 4.34
C ASP A 428 -2.45 -25.18 3.03
N ARG A 429 -1.42 -24.87 2.23
CA ARG A 429 -1.56 -24.03 1.05
C ARG A 429 -2.36 -24.66 -0.08
N GLU A 430 -2.14 -25.93 -0.38
CA GLU A 430 -2.76 -26.58 -1.53
C GLU A 430 -4.25 -26.90 -1.29
N PRO A 431 -4.66 -27.54 -0.19
CA PRO A 431 -6.06 -27.73 0.13
C PRO A 431 -6.82 -26.41 0.20
N TRP A 432 -6.24 -25.36 0.83
CA TRP A 432 -6.83 -24.05 0.89
C TRP A 432 -7.04 -23.44 -0.50
N ARG A 433 -6.05 -23.56 -1.39
CA ARG A 433 -6.15 -23.07 -2.77
C ARG A 433 -7.30 -23.75 -3.52
N LEU A 434 -7.42 -25.06 -3.40
CA LEU A 434 -8.48 -25.85 -4.04
C LEU A 434 -9.86 -25.45 -3.49
N LEU A 435 -9.99 -25.26 -2.18
CA LEU A 435 -11.22 -24.83 -1.55
C LEU A 435 -11.68 -23.43 -2.03
N VAL A 436 -10.75 -22.49 -2.16
CA VAL A 436 -11.04 -21.10 -2.54
C VAL A 436 -11.29 -20.92 -4.04
N VAL A 437 -10.68 -21.76 -4.90
CA VAL A 437 -10.75 -21.63 -6.36
C VAL A 437 -11.62 -22.71 -7.00
N GLY A 438 -11.74 -23.86 -6.36
CA GLY A 438 -12.25 -25.10 -6.96
C GLY A 438 -13.77 -25.28 -7.00
N LYS A 439 -14.57 -24.45 -6.28
CA LYS A 439 -16.04 -24.50 -6.39
C LYS A 439 -16.57 -23.36 -7.24
N PRO A 440 -17.45 -23.64 -8.23
CA PRO A 440 -18.18 -22.57 -8.89
C PRO A 440 -19.09 -21.88 -7.85
N SER A 441 -19.16 -20.54 -7.91
CA SER A 441 -20.05 -19.76 -7.07
C SER A 441 -21.47 -20.28 -7.16
N PRO A 442 -22.23 -20.40 -6.06
CA PRO A 442 -23.67 -20.63 -6.14
C PRO A 442 -24.28 -19.55 -7.03
N GLY A 443 -25.03 -19.98 -8.02
CA GLY A 443 -25.79 -19.08 -8.87
C GLY A 443 -26.68 -18.18 -8.00
N PRO A 444 -27.15 -17.01 -8.53
CA PRO A 444 -28.00 -16.14 -7.76
C PRO A 444 -29.21 -16.93 -7.30
N THR A 445 -29.36 -17.04 -5.99
CA THR A 445 -30.60 -17.55 -5.39
C THR A 445 -31.75 -16.81 -6.03
N SER A 446 -32.61 -17.53 -6.72
CA SER A 446 -33.86 -17.04 -7.25
C SER A 446 -34.65 -16.48 -6.07
N GLY A 447 -34.55 -15.16 -5.89
CA GLY A 447 -35.49 -14.42 -5.04
C GLY A 447 -36.86 -14.66 -5.61
N ARG A 448 -37.68 -15.37 -4.88
CA ARG A 448 -39.11 -15.37 -5.10
C ARG A 448 -39.64 -13.94 -5.09
N LEU A 449 -40.47 -13.66 -6.06
CA LEU A 449 -41.40 -12.57 -6.30
C LEU A 449 -41.48 -11.45 -5.25
#